data_a2dce97e35804476166d9d806a6ae1c1
#
_entry.id   a2dce97e35804476166d9d806a6ae1c1
#
_cell.length_a   1.000
_cell.length_b   1.000
_cell.length_c   1.000
_cell.angle_alpha   90.00
_cell.angle_beta   90.00
_cell.angle_gamma   90.00
#
_symmetry.space_group_name_H-M   'P 1'
#
loop_
_entity.id
_entity.type
_entity.pdbx_description
1 polymer ?
#
loop_
_entity_poly.entity_id
_entity_poly.type
_entity_poly.pdbx_seq_one_letter_code
_entity_poly.pdbx_strand_id
1 'polypeptide(L)'
;VPGYDPANYVTERVWVTARDGVKVPVSLVYRKGFAKNGTAALLQYGYGSYGASMDPGFSVTTVSLLDRGMVYALAHIRGGQEMGRQWYEDGKLLNKRNTFTDFIDVTDALVQQGYAAQDRVAAYGGSAGGLLMGAISNMAPDKYRVILSQVPFVDVVTTMLDASIPLTTNEYDEWGNPE
;
A
#
# COMPACT_ATOMS: atom_id res chain seq x y z
N VAL A 1 -1.12 16.02 -20.70
CA VAL A 1 -0.17 16.84 -19.91
C VAL A 1 0.92 17.31 -20.86
N PRO A 2 1.15 18.62 -20.98
CA PRO A 2 2.22 19.11 -21.84
C PRO A 2 3.58 18.52 -21.42
N GLY A 3 4.34 18.04 -22.40
CA GLY A 3 5.67 17.46 -22.17
C GLY A 3 5.68 16.03 -21.61
N TYR A 4 4.52 15.42 -21.38
CA TYR A 4 4.46 14.01 -20.99
C TYR A 4 4.62 13.10 -22.21
N ASP A 5 5.55 12.15 -22.09
CA ASP A 5 5.73 11.07 -23.06
C ASP A 5 5.83 9.75 -22.28
N PRO A 6 4.91 8.80 -22.49
CA PRO A 6 4.93 7.51 -21.79
C PRO A 6 6.19 6.70 -22.06
N ALA A 7 6.88 6.94 -23.20
CA ALA A 7 8.14 6.26 -23.52
C ALA A 7 9.28 6.59 -22.55
N ASN A 8 9.13 7.64 -21.73
CA ASN A 8 10.12 8.03 -20.72
C ASN A 8 10.01 7.24 -19.41
N TYR A 9 9.02 6.37 -19.29
CA TYR A 9 8.76 5.62 -18.05
C TYR A 9 8.72 4.13 -18.31
N VAL A 10 9.05 3.36 -17.27
CA VAL A 10 9.03 1.89 -17.28
C VAL A 10 8.02 1.44 -16.23
N THR A 11 7.13 0.54 -16.62
CA THR A 11 6.21 -0.15 -15.72
C THR A 11 6.64 -1.60 -15.57
N GLU A 12 6.53 -2.12 -14.36
CA GLU A 12 6.97 -3.46 -14.03
C GLU A 12 5.98 -4.11 -13.04
N ARG A 13 5.77 -5.41 -13.16
CA ARG A 13 5.06 -6.20 -12.16
C ARG A 13 6.06 -7.15 -11.51
N VAL A 14 6.20 -7.03 -10.18
CA VAL A 14 7.01 -7.96 -9.39
C VAL A 14 6.13 -8.72 -8.41
N TRP A 15 6.61 -9.87 -7.96
CA TRP A 15 5.95 -10.72 -6.98
C TRP A 15 6.84 -10.84 -5.76
N VAL A 16 6.33 -10.37 -4.63
CA VAL A 16 7.03 -10.42 -3.35
C VAL A 16 6.52 -11.60 -2.54
N THR A 17 7.42 -12.39 -1.99
CA THR A 17 7.04 -13.46 -1.06
C THR A 17 6.88 -12.86 0.34
N ALA A 18 5.64 -12.85 0.85
CA ALA A 18 5.34 -12.46 2.21
C ALA A 18 5.89 -13.46 3.21
N ARG A 19 5.97 -13.08 4.48
CA ARG A 19 6.55 -13.89 5.57
C ARG A 19 5.88 -15.25 5.78
N ASP A 20 4.61 -15.38 5.36
CA ASP A 20 3.84 -16.62 5.40
C ASP A 20 3.89 -17.41 4.08
N GLY A 21 4.72 -16.99 3.13
CA GLY A 21 4.94 -17.67 1.86
C GLY A 21 3.99 -17.25 0.73
N VAL A 22 2.99 -16.40 1.02
CA VAL A 22 2.05 -15.91 0.01
C VAL A 22 2.75 -14.94 -0.95
N LYS A 23 2.40 -15.01 -2.23
CA LYS A 23 2.96 -14.13 -3.27
C LYS A 23 2.10 -12.89 -3.43
N VAL A 24 2.66 -11.73 -3.09
CA VAL A 24 2.01 -10.43 -3.18
C VAL A 24 2.43 -9.72 -4.46
N PRO A 25 1.47 -9.38 -5.36
CA PRO A 25 1.81 -8.62 -6.56
C PRO A 25 2.08 -7.16 -6.22
N VAL A 26 3.03 -6.57 -6.92
CA VAL A 26 3.40 -5.16 -6.78
C VAL A 26 3.56 -4.55 -8.18
N SER A 27 2.87 -3.46 -8.43
CA SER A 27 3.06 -2.67 -9.65
C SER A 27 4.06 -1.55 -9.38
N LEU A 28 5.12 -1.51 -10.19
CA LEU A 28 6.17 -0.52 -10.08
C LEU A 28 6.16 0.39 -11.31
N VAL A 29 6.50 1.65 -11.10
CA VAL A 29 6.80 2.59 -12.17
C VAL A 29 7.97 3.48 -11.76
N TYR A 30 8.84 3.76 -12.71
CA TYR A 30 9.99 4.63 -12.54
C TYR A 30 10.40 5.24 -13.89
N ARG A 31 11.18 6.31 -13.84
CA ARG A 31 11.67 6.94 -15.05
C ARG A 31 12.71 6.07 -15.74
N LYS A 32 12.69 6.03 -17.07
CA LYS A 32 13.70 5.35 -17.89
C LYS A 32 15.10 5.86 -17.55
N GLY A 33 16.06 4.94 -17.43
CA GLY A 33 17.41 5.26 -16.95
C GLY A 33 17.58 5.16 -15.43
N PHE A 34 16.52 4.79 -14.71
CA PHE A 34 16.61 4.45 -13.27
C PHE A 34 17.68 3.38 -13.02
N ALA A 35 18.56 3.66 -12.07
CA ALA A 35 19.57 2.71 -11.62
C ALA A 35 19.07 1.94 -10.41
N LYS A 36 18.90 0.63 -10.55
CA LYS A 36 18.48 -0.30 -9.49
C LYS A 36 19.66 -0.65 -8.58
N ASN A 37 20.16 0.36 -7.86
CA ASN A 37 21.39 0.28 -7.04
C ASN A 37 21.16 0.58 -5.55
N GLY A 38 19.91 0.64 -5.10
CA GLY A 38 19.58 0.87 -3.69
C GLY A 38 19.73 2.31 -3.21
N THR A 39 19.72 3.31 -4.11
CA THR A 39 19.91 4.72 -3.71
C THR A 39 18.66 5.59 -3.91
N ALA A 40 17.66 5.12 -4.65
CA ALA A 40 16.47 5.90 -4.96
C ALA A 40 15.53 6.06 -3.75
N ALA A 41 14.73 7.12 -3.78
CA ALA A 41 13.58 7.24 -2.90
C ALA A 41 12.39 6.44 -3.48
N LEU A 42 11.55 5.91 -2.61
CA LEU A 42 10.37 5.13 -2.94
C LEU A 42 9.13 5.77 -2.31
N LEU A 43 8.06 5.92 -3.08
CA LEU A 43 6.71 6.08 -2.55
C LEU A 43 5.96 4.76 -2.73
N GLN A 44 5.59 4.12 -1.63
CA GLN A 44 4.79 2.89 -1.64
C GLN A 44 3.37 3.21 -1.19
N TYR A 45 2.40 2.89 -2.05
CA TYR A 45 0.98 3.06 -1.78
C TYR A 45 0.31 1.71 -1.51
N GLY A 46 -0.63 1.70 -0.56
CA GLY A 46 -1.49 0.55 -0.31
C GLY A 46 -2.85 0.95 0.25
N TYR A 47 -3.81 0.04 0.08
CA TYR A 47 -5.16 0.18 0.62
C TYR A 47 -5.55 -1.07 1.43
N GLY A 48 -5.90 -2.17 0.78
CA GLY A 48 -6.04 -3.49 1.38
C GLY A 48 -7.31 -3.69 2.21
N SER A 49 -8.45 -3.15 1.78
CA SER A 49 -9.72 -3.30 2.48
C SER A 49 -10.90 -3.37 1.51
N TYR A 50 -12.03 -3.88 2.00
CA TYR A 50 -13.33 -3.96 1.30
C TYR A 50 -13.30 -4.78 0.00
N GLY A 51 -12.30 -5.59 -0.22
CA GLY A 51 -12.12 -6.26 -1.51
C GLY A 51 -11.89 -5.28 -2.66
N ALA A 52 -11.45 -4.06 -2.37
CA ALA A 52 -11.18 -3.06 -3.40
C ALA A 52 -9.88 -3.37 -4.12
N SER A 53 -9.97 -3.64 -5.43
CA SER A 53 -8.80 -3.81 -6.28
C SER A 53 -8.23 -2.44 -6.65
N MET A 54 -6.96 -2.23 -6.31
CA MET A 54 -6.23 -1.02 -6.66
C MET A 54 -5.58 -1.21 -8.03
N ASP A 55 -6.25 -0.76 -9.08
CA ASP A 55 -5.70 -0.86 -10.44
C ASP A 55 -4.65 0.22 -10.70
N PRO A 56 -3.52 -0.14 -11.33
CA PRO A 56 -2.54 0.84 -11.74
C PRO A 56 -3.11 1.75 -12.83
N GLY A 57 -3.00 3.04 -12.62
CA GLY A 57 -3.52 4.04 -13.54
C GLY A 57 -2.58 5.24 -13.69
N PHE A 58 -2.82 6.02 -14.73
CA PHE A 58 -2.10 7.27 -14.94
C PHE A 58 -2.44 8.30 -13.85
N SER A 59 -1.41 8.94 -13.30
CA SER A 59 -1.55 10.02 -12.33
C SER A 59 -0.50 11.10 -12.57
N VAL A 60 -0.96 12.34 -12.73
CA VAL A 60 -0.08 13.51 -12.91
C VAL A 60 0.83 13.71 -11.70
N THR A 61 0.30 13.48 -10.51
CA THR A 61 1.07 13.60 -9.27
C THR A 61 2.18 12.55 -9.20
N THR A 62 1.89 11.32 -9.60
CA THR A 62 2.90 10.26 -9.69
C THR A 62 3.99 10.61 -10.69
N VAL A 63 3.64 11.10 -11.89
CA VAL A 63 4.62 11.53 -12.89
C VAL A 63 5.57 12.59 -12.32
N SER A 64 5.05 13.55 -11.55
CA SER A 64 5.86 14.57 -10.89
C SER A 64 6.93 13.99 -9.94
N LEU A 65 6.59 12.90 -9.24
CA LEU A 65 7.55 12.18 -8.37
C LEU A 65 8.57 11.39 -9.18
N LEU A 66 8.12 10.72 -10.25
CA LEU A 66 9.00 9.97 -11.14
C LEU A 66 10.05 10.87 -11.79
N ASP A 67 9.65 12.07 -12.21
CA ASP A 67 10.55 13.06 -12.83
C ASP A 67 11.61 13.59 -11.84
N ARG A 68 11.37 13.42 -10.54
CA ARG A 68 12.34 13.69 -9.47
C ARG A 68 13.22 12.50 -9.11
N GLY A 69 13.11 11.40 -9.87
CA GLY A 69 13.92 10.20 -9.66
C GLY A 69 13.38 9.23 -8.61
N MET A 70 12.14 9.40 -8.15
CA MET A 70 11.52 8.45 -7.24
C MET A 70 10.98 7.23 -7.98
N VAL A 71 10.96 6.09 -7.29
CA VAL A 71 10.19 4.91 -7.67
C VAL A 71 8.82 5.00 -7.01
N TYR A 72 7.76 4.64 -7.74
CA TYR A 72 6.42 4.47 -7.19
C TYR A 72 6.04 3.00 -7.21
N ALA A 73 5.55 2.50 -6.07
CA ALA A 73 5.09 1.13 -5.91
C ALA A 73 3.64 1.11 -5.43
N LEU A 74 2.80 0.37 -6.14
CA LEU A 74 1.44 0.04 -5.72
C LEU A 74 1.45 -1.40 -5.22
N ALA A 75 1.31 -1.59 -3.91
CA ALA A 75 1.30 -2.91 -3.29
C ALA A 75 -0.13 -3.46 -3.28
N HIS A 76 -0.36 -4.57 -4.00
CA HIS A 76 -1.65 -5.25 -4.09
C HIS A 76 -1.84 -6.24 -2.94
N ILE A 77 -1.90 -5.71 -1.74
CA ILE A 77 -1.91 -6.48 -0.48
C ILE A 77 -3.25 -7.13 -0.19
N ARG A 78 -3.24 -8.18 0.65
CA ARG A 78 -4.47 -8.86 1.09
C ARG A 78 -5.43 -7.90 1.79
N GLY A 79 -6.72 -8.17 1.61
CA GLY A 79 -7.83 -7.29 1.99
C GLY A 79 -8.42 -6.55 0.78
N GLY A 80 -7.65 -6.40 -0.30
CA GLY A 80 -8.17 -6.16 -1.65
C GLY A 80 -8.68 -7.46 -2.29
N GLN A 81 -8.99 -7.41 -3.57
CA GLN A 81 -9.50 -8.58 -4.33
C GLN A 81 -8.71 -8.83 -5.62
N GLU A 82 -7.51 -8.26 -5.72
CA GLU A 82 -6.68 -8.34 -6.93
C GLU A 82 -6.34 -9.78 -7.31
N MET A 83 -6.26 -10.69 -6.33
CA MET A 83 -6.02 -12.12 -6.53
C MET A 83 -7.27 -12.98 -6.33
N GLY A 84 -8.46 -12.38 -6.43
CA GLY A 84 -9.74 -13.07 -6.25
C GLY A 84 -10.30 -12.96 -4.83
N ARG A 85 -11.45 -13.61 -4.59
CA ARG A 85 -12.20 -13.48 -3.33
C ARG A 85 -11.40 -13.93 -2.11
N GLN A 86 -10.60 -14.98 -2.23
CA GLN A 86 -9.78 -15.48 -1.13
C GLN A 86 -8.76 -14.44 -0.64
N TRP A 87 -8.27 -13.59 -1.55
CA TRP A 87 -7.38 -12.48 -1.22
C TRP A 87 -8.01 -11.48 -0.25
N TYR A 88 -9.31 -11.23 -0.44
CA TYR A 88 -10.12 -10.41 0.46
C TYR A 88 -10.36 -11.11 1.81
N GLU A 89 -10.80 -12.36 1.79
CA GLU A 89 -11.09 -13.14 3.00
C GLU A 89 -9.85 -13.28 3.91
N ASP A 90 -8.67 -13.40 3.31
CA ASP A 90 -7.40 -13.51 4.03
C ASP A 90 -6.85 -12.16 4.54
N GLY A 91 -7.56 -11.06 4.33
CA GLY A 91 -7.15 -9.72 4.75
C GLY A 91 -8.21 -8.94 5.52
N LYS A 92 -9.29 -9.58 6.01
CA LYS A 92 -10.34 -8.91 6.79
C LYS A 92 -10.54 -9.56 8.16
N LEU A 93 -11.28 -8.89 9.04
CA LEU A 93 -11.62 -9.38 10.38
C LEU A 93 -10.37 -9.87 11.14
N LEU A 94 -10.36 -11.10 11.62
CA LEU A 94 -9.24 -11.68 12.35
C LEU A 94 -7.97 -11.87 11.49
N ASN A 95 -8.10 -11.83 10.17
CA ASN A 95 -7.00 -11.92 9.22
C ASN A 95 -6.44 -10.53 8.83
N LYS A 96 -6.99 -9.46 9.37
CA LYS A 96 -6.62 -8.07 9.00
C LYS A 96 -5.12 -7.79 9.14
N ARG A 97 -4.46 -8.42 10.07
CA ARG A 97 -3.02 -8.29 10.26
C ARG A 97 -2.21 -8.64 9.00
N ASN A 98 -2.72 -9.55 8.16
CA ASN A 98 -2.06 -9.91 6.91
C ASN A 98 -1.92 -8.73 5.94
N THR A 99 -2.90 -7.82 5.92
CA THR A 99 -2.80 -6.57 5.14
C THR A 99 -1.55 -5.77 5.53
N PHE A 100 -1.32 -5.62 6.82
CA PHE A 100 -0.23 -4.81 7.36
C PHE A 100 1.13 -5.47 7.14
N THR A 101 1.22 -6.77 7.43
CA THR A 101 2.47 -7.52 7.24
C THR A 101 2.84 -7.67 5.76
N ASP A 102 1.86 -7.81 4.86
CA ASP A 102 2.11 -7.80 3.41
C ASP A 102 2.77 -6.49 2.97
N PHE A 103 2.24 -5.36 3.43
CA PHE A 103 2.78 -4.05 3.09
C PHE A 103 4.23 -3.88 3.56
N ILE A 104 4.52 -4.29 4.78
CA ILE A 104 5.86 -4.25 5.36
C ILE A 104 6.82 -5.16 4.60
N ASP A 105 6.39 -6.38 4.28
CA ASP A 105 7.20 -7.36 3.56
C ASP A 105 7.50 -6.90 2.13
N VAL A 106 6.55 -6.19 1.49
CA VAL A 106 6.78 -5.53 0.19
C VAL A 106 7.88 -4.47 0.31
N THR A 107 7.82 -3.62 1.35
CA THR A 107 8.86 -2.61 1.59
C THR A 107 10.23 -3.26 1.70
N ASP A 108 10.36 -4.29 2.54
CA ASP A 108 11.63 -4.99 2.75
C ASP A 108 12.17 -5.59 1.46
N ALA A 109 11.32 -6.24 0.68
CA ALA A 109 11.72 -6.86 -0.58
C ALA A 109 12.18 -5.83 -1.61
N LEU A 110 11.49 -4.70 -1.75
CA LEU A 110 11.86 -3.66 -2.70
C LEU A 110 13.20 -3.01 -2.33
N VAL A 111 13.45 -2.78 -1.05
CA VAL A 111 14.75 -2.29 -0.56
C VAL A 111 15.84 -3.34 -0.82
N GLN A 112 15.62 -4.59 -0.46
CA GLN A 112 16.57 -5.67 -0.66
C GLN A 112 16.91 -5.88 -2.14
N GLN A 113 15.95 -5.73 -3.03
CA GLN A 113 16.11 -5.88 -4.47
C GLN A 113 16.76 -4.66 -5.14
N GLY A 114 17.03 -3.58 -4.40
CA GLY A 114 17.72 -2.39 -4.90
C GLY A 114 16.82 -1.33 -5.53
N TYR A 115 15.49 -1.45 -5.42
CA TYR A 115 14.56 -0.43 -5.93
C TYR A 115 14.57 0.86 -5.12
N ALA A 116 14.99 0.81 -3.85
CA ALA A 116 15.02 1.97 -2.98
C ALA A 116 16.12 1.87 -1.91
N ALA A 117 16.55 3.02 -1.40
CA ALA A 117 17.34 3.08 -0.20
C ALA A 117 16.47 2.85 1.04
N GLN A 118 17.02 2.13 2.04
CA GLN A 118 16.30 1.79 3.27
C GLN A 118 15.81 3.02 4.04
N ASP A 119 16.54 4.11 4.02
CA ASP A 119 16.24 5.35 4.74
C ASP A 119 15.45 6.38 3.91
N ARG A 120 14.99 5.99 2.70
CA ARG A 120 14.31 6.87 1.76
C ARG A 120 12.96 6.33 1.27
N VAL A 121 12.28 5.58 2.13
CA VAL A 121 10.96 5.03 1.85
C VAL A 121 9.88 5.92 2.46
N ALA A 122 8.93 6.33 1.63
CA ALA A 122 7.68 6.96 2.04
C ALA A 122 6.53 5.98 1.83
N ALA A 123 5.63 5.88 2.81
CA ALA A 123 4.40 5.12 2.73
C ALA A 123 3.20 6.06 2.62
N TYR A 124 2.21 5.68 1.82
CA TYR A 124 1.00 6.47 1.62
C TYR A 124 -0.25 5.59 1.60
N GLY A 125 -1.27 6.02 2.31
CA GLY A 125 -2.59 5.40 2.31
C GLY A 125 -3.67 6.34 2.80
N GLY A 126 -4.89 6.17 2.29
CA GLY A 126 -6.03 6.98 2.65
C GLY A 126 -7.20 6.14 3.16
N SER A 127 -8.08 6.73 3.99
CA SER A 127 -9.27 6.06 4.54
C SER A 127 -8.90 4.78 5.28
N ALA A 128 -9.37 3.61 4.85
CA ALA A 128 -8.91 2.32 5.36
C ALA A 128 -7.41 2.07 5.11
N GLY A 129 -6.84 2.63 4.03
CA GLY A 129 -5.40 2.70 3.83
C GLY A 129 -4.70 3.60 4.86
N GLY A 130 -5.42 4.53 5.48
CA GLY A 130 -4.95 5.29 6.63
C GLY A 130 -4.83 4.45 7.91
N LEU A 131 -5.73 3.48 8.12
CA LEU A 131 -5.57 2.46 9.15
C LEU A 131 -4.29 1.64 8.92
N LEU A 132 -4.05 1.23 7.68
CA LEU A 132 -2.80 0.57 7.29
C LEU A 132 -1.59 1.45 7.68
N MET A 133 -1.63 2.75 7.40
CA MET A 133 -0.55 3.67 7.77
C MET A 133 -0.33 3.75 9.28
N GLY A 134 -1.40 3.82 10.06
CA GLY A 134 -1.34 3.76 11.52
C GLY A 134 -0.73 2.44 12.03
N ALA A 135 -1.14 1.32 11.45
CA ALA A 135 -0.63 0.01 11.84
C ALA A 135 0.86 -0.13 11.56
N ILE A 136 1.33 0.21 10.36
CA ILE A 136 2.75 0.08 10.01
C ILE A 136 3.64 1.05 10.79
N SER A 137 3.12 2.23 11.17
CA SER A 137 3.86 3.18 11.99
C SER A 137 4.18 2.63 13.39
N ASN A 138 3.31 1.76 13.91
CA ASN A 138 3.52 1.07 15.19
C ASN A 138 4.31 -0.24 15.04
N MET A 139 4.07 -0.98 13.94
CA MET A 139 4.67 -2.30 13.75
C MET A 139 6.11 -2.24 13.22
N ALA A 140 6.43 -1.23 12.41
CA ALA A 140 7.71 -1.11 11.72
C ALA A 140 8.15 0.36 11.52
N PRO A 141 8.24 1.17 12.60
CA PRO A 141 8.52 2.60 12.51
C PRO A 141 9.85 2.91 11.81
N ASP A 142 10.85 2.05 11.95
CA ASP A 142 12.20 2.28 11.42
C ASP A 142 12.29 2.08 9.90
N LYS A 143 11.26 1.54 9.26
CA LYS A 143 11.27 1.24 7.83
C LYS A 143 10.83 2.42 6.95
N TYR A 144 10.21 3.44 7.55
CA TYR A 144 9.60 4.54 6.81
C TYR A 144 10.16 5.89 7.26
N ARG A 145 10.69 6.64 6.31
CA ARG A 145 11.15 8.02 6.53
C ARG A 145 9.98 8.98 6.65
N VAL A 146 8.91 8.72 5.89
CA VAL A 146 7.68 9.51 5.87
C VAL A 146 6.50 8.55 5.78
N ILE A 147 5.45 8.83 6.54
CA ILE A 147 4.16 8.18 6.43
C ILE A 147 3.11 9.26 6.15
N LEU A 148 2.44 9.14 5.01
CA LEU A 148 1.35 10.01 4.60
C LEU A 148 0.03 9.29 4.85
N SER A 149 -0.73 9.79 5.81
CA SER A 149 -2.02 9.22 6.21
C SER A 149 -3.12 10.23 5.90
N GLN A 150 -3.90 9.95 4.87
CA GLN A 150 -4.95 10.85 4.41
C GLN A 150 -6.33 10.38 4.92
N VAL A 151 -7.07 11.29 5.58
CA VAL A 151 -8.41 11.01 6.14
C VAL A 151 -8.49 9.62 6.80
N PRO A 152 -7.60 9.31 7.77
CA PRO A 152 -7.39 7.95 8.22
C PRO A 152 -8.55 7.43 9.08
N PHE A 153 -8.91 6.16 8.86
CA PHE A 153 -9.79 5.39 9.72
C PHE A 153 -8.96 4.65 10.77
N VAL A 154 -8.64 5.30 11.89
CA VAL A 154 -7.70 4.76 12.90
C VAL A 154 -8.35 4.39 14.23
N ASP A 155 -9.46 5.01 14.59
CA ASP A 155 -10.25 4.64 15.78
C ASP A 155 -11.40 3.72 15.40
N VAL A 156 -11.05 2.47 15.09
CA VAL A 156 -11.99 1.46 14.58
C VAL A 156 -13.00 1.08 15.66
N VAL A 157 -12.56 0.84 16.88
CA VAL A 157 -13.42 0.34 17.97
C VAL A 157 -14.51 1.36 18.32
N THR A 158 -14.12 2.61 18.59
CA THR A 158 -15.09 3.66 18.93
C THR A 158 -16.09 3.90 17.81
N THR A 159 -15.61 3.94 16.57
CA THR A 159 -16.47 4.12 15.39
C THR A 159 -17.46 2.95 15.25
N MET A 160 -17.01 1.71 15.39
CA MET A 160 -17.85 0.53 15.21
C MET A 160 -18.82 0.30 16.37
N LEU A 161 -18.64 0.95 17.52
CA LEU A 161 -19.60 0.97 18.64
C LEU A 161 -20.74 1.97 18.44
N ASP A 162 -20.64 2.89 17.49
CA ASP A 162 -21.64 3.93 17.26
C ASP A 162 -22.38 3.72 15.92
N ALA A 163 -23.55 3.08 16.00
CA ALA A 163 -24.41 2.83 14.84
C ALA A 163 -24.97 4.11 14.18
N SER A 164 -24.85 5.28 14.83
CA SER A 164 -25.29 6.56 14.25
C SER A 164 -24.27 7.15 13.27
N ILE A 165 -23.02 6.72 13.32
CA ILE A 165 -22.00 7.14 12.37
C ILE A 165 -22.32 6.51 11.00
N PRO A 166 -22.36 7.30 9.93
CA PRO A 166 -22.60 6.76 8.58
C PRO A 166 -21.64 5.61 8.23
N LEU A 167 -22.17 4.57 7.59
CA LEU A 167 -21.50 3.35 7.14
C LEU A 167 -21.19 2.32 8.23
N THR A 168 -21.19 2.66 9.54
CA THR A 168 -20.82 1.73 10.61
C THR A 168 -21.54 0.38 10.50
N THR A 169 -22.88 0.40 10.40
CA THR A 169 -23.69 -0.83 10.35
C THR A 169 -23.47 -1.67 9.09
N ASN A 170 -22.95 -1.06 8.02
CA ASN A 170 -22.64 -1.75 6.78
C ASN A 170 -21.23 -2.39 6.78
N GLU A 171 -20.43 -2.09 7.80
CA GLU A 171 -19.01 -2.45 7.83
C GLU A 171 -18.66 -3.49 8.89
N TYR A 172 -19.65 -4.07 9.57
CA TYR A 172 -19.42 -5.14 10.55
C TYR A 172 -18.76 -6.37 9.92
N ASP A 173 -19.04 -6.66 8.63
CA ASP A 173 -18.42 -7.76 7.90
C ASP A 173 -16.94 -7.52 7.59
N GLU A 174 -16.49 -6.26 7.62
CA GLU A 174 -15.10 -5.88 7.37
C GLU A 174 -14.30 -5.79 8.68
N TRP A 175 -14.84 -5.10 9.68
CA TRP A 175 -14.13 -4.76 10.91
C TRP A 175 -14.55 -5.57 12.13
N GLY A 176 -15.66 -6.25 12.05
CA GLY A 176 -16.31 -6.91 13.19
C GLY A 176 -17.30 -6.01 13.95
N ASN A 177 -18.20 -6.65 14.68
CA ASN A 177 -19.07 -5.97 15.63
C ASN A 177 -18.44 -6.08 17.01
N PRO A 178 -18.09 -4.96 17.66
CA PRO A 178 -17.44 -4.98 18.98
C PRO A 178 -18.38 -5.22 20.16
N GLU A 179 -19.73 -5.30 19.94
CA GLU A 179 -20.73 -5.65 20.98
C GLU A 179 -20.72 -7.13 21.34
#